data_77d9dc8394a8e0a37193437f9b5557fc
#
_entry.id   77d9dc8394a8e0a37193437f9b5557fc
#
_cell.length_a   1.000
_cell.length_b   1.000
_cell.length_c   1.000
_cell.angle_alpha   90.00
_cell.angle_beta   90.00
_cell.angle_gamma   90.00
#
_symmetry.space_group_name_H-M   'P 1'
#
loop_
_entity.id
_entity.type
_entity.pdbx_description
1 polymer ?
#
loop_
_entity_poly.entity_id
_entity_poly.type
_entity_poly.pdbx_seq_one_letter_code
_entity_poly.pdbx_strand_id
1 'polypeptide(L)'
;MFFTLDVRRARKGDCLLLHWGTKKQPGLGLIDGGPPSVYKPHLKPRLEEIRQARELDDDAPLPVDFLMVSHIDDDHINGVLELTKELLEAKQSKEPLALKINGLWHNSFDDIIGNSPKELTAAFTASFGEASLSRDPDPDDLNGLDPDVAKVLSSVDQGFRLRDDGRGLGLRVNPQFAGKLVLARAKGKKIDMGNGLSFTVLGPMNPEVVALQKAHDDFLKKAAKKGKKTEAALAAFTDTSVPNLSSLVVLAEAGKKRILLTGDARGDKILEGLELVGLLKKDGKSTIHVDVLKCPHHGSDRNVDPIFFRRITADHYVFSGNGQHGNPERATLQMLLDERGDEDYTIHLTYPIDEIDVERKAEAKKHGQSWSVKKQSLASFFADNKAFAKKVVIVDEAEPHLINLLDEM
;
A
#
# COMPACT_ATOMS: atom_id res chain seq x y z
N MET A 1 26.27 -8.53 0.94
CA MET A 1 24.90 -8.29 1.47
C MET A 1 24.18 -7.41 0.46
N PHE A 2 22.97 -7.76 0.08
CA PHE A 2 22.15 -6.95 -0.84
C PHE A 2 20.96 -6.34 -0.10
N PHE A 3 20.42 -5.26 -0.66
CA PHE A 3 19.19 -4.61 -0.21
C PHE A 3 18.56 -3.90 -1.40
N THR A 4 17.42 -4.40 -1.84
CA THR A 4 16.83 -4.04 -3.13
C THR A 4 15.31 -3.91 -2.98
N LEU A 5 14.75 -2.85 -3.55
CA LEU A 5 13.32 -2.73 -3.77
C LEU A 5 13.00 -3.15 -5.21
N ASP A 6 12.17 -4.15 -5.37
CA ASP A 6 11.63 -4.62 -6.65
C ASP A 6 10.22 -4.04 -6.82
N VAL A 7 10.05 -3.20 -7.82
CA VAL A 7 8.82 -2.44 -8.06
C VAL A 7 8.07 -3.05 -9.22
N ARG A 8 6.83 -3.51 -8.98
CA ARG A 8 6.00 -4.10 -10.03
C ARG A 8 4.97 -3.12 -10.56
N ARG A 9 4.54 -3.30 -11.81
CA ARG A 9 3.35 -2.63 -12.32
C ARG A 9 2.13 -3.16 -11.59
N ALA A 10 1.38 -2.27 -10.95
CA ALA A 10 0.22 -2.62 -10.14
C ALA A 10 -1.01 -1.77 -10.48
N ARG A 11 -1.14 -1.33 -11.73
CA ARG A 11 -2.23 -0.46 -12.17
C ARG A 11 -2.32 0.79 -11.29
N LYS A 12 -3.44 0.99 -10.59
CA LYS A 12 -3.66 2.12 -9.68
C LYS A 12 -3.08 1.92 -8.27
N GLY A 13 -2.51 0.74 -7.95
CA GLY A 13 -2.13 0.33 -6.60
C GLY A 13 -0.63 0.07 -6.41
N ASP A 14 -0.30 -0.66 -5.36
CA ASP A 14 1.06 -1.06 -4.99
C ASP A 14 1.25 -2.57 -5.08
N CYS A 15 2.40 -2.99 -5.62
CA CYS A 15 2.90 -4.35 -5.55
C CYS A 15 4.44 -4.29 -5.54
N LEU A 16 5.02 -4.52 -4.36
CA LEU A 16 6.45 -4.34 -4.12
C LEU A 16 7.03 -5.61 -3.50
N LEU A 17 8.28 -5.92 -3.86
CA LEU A 17 9.05 -6.97 -3.18
C LEU A 17 10.30 -6.35 -2.59
N LEU A 18 10.64 -6.78 -1.40
CA LEU A 18 11.85 -6.38 -0.70
C LEU A 18 12.80 -7.55 -0.63
N HIS A 19 14.01 -7.37 -1.15
CA HIS A 19 15.09 -8.37 -1.12
C HIS A 19 16.20 -7.87 -0.23
N TRP A 20 16.70 -8.73 0.66
CA TRP A 20 17.85 -8.39 1.53
C TRP A 20 18.63 -9.63 1.95
N GLY A 21 19.74 -9.40 2.64
CA GLY A 21 20.56 -10.46 3.20
C GLY A 21 21.76 -10.80 2.35
N THR A 22 22.10 -12.07 2.23
CA THR A 22 23.22 -12.59 1.46
C THR A 22 22.77 -13.67 0.48
N LYS A 23 23.62 -14.05 -0.49
CA LYS A 23 23.33 -15.19 -1.39
C LYS A 23 23.02 -16.49 -0.64
N LYS A 24 23.67 -16.70 0.51
CA LYS A 24 23.46 -17.91 1.34
C LYS A 24 22.20 -17.82 2.21
N GLN A 25 21.76 -16.63 2.55
CA GLN A 25 20.60 -16.35 3.39
C GLN A 25 19.81 -15.20 2.79
N PRO A 26 19.14 -15.43 1.63
CA PRO A 26 18.37 -14.40 0.97
C PRO A 26 17.01 -14.23 1.65
N GLY A 27 16.72 -13.00 2.10
CA GLY A 27 15.41 -12.60 2.58
C GLY A 27 14.48 -12.17 1.43
N LEU A 28 13.19 -12.35 1.62
CA LEU A 28 12.14 -11.88 0.72
C LEU A 28 10.92 -11.42 1.51
N GLY A 29 10.48 -10.20 1.26
CA GLY A 29 9.23 -9.65 1.75
C GLY A 29 8.31 -9.28 0.60
N LEU A 30 7.02 -9.52 0.76
CA LEU A 30 5.97 -9.02 -0.14
C LEU A 30 5.25 -7.86 0.53
N ILE A 31 5.05 -6.76 -0.18
CA ILE A 31 4.37 -5.57 0.29
C ILE A 31 3.28 -5.23 -0.72
N ASP A 32 2.03 -5.39 -0.30
CA ASP A 32 0.83 -5.23 -1.12
C ASP A 32 0.81 -6.13 -2.37
N GLY A 33 -0.33 -6.26 -2.98
CA GLY A 33 -0.51 -7.13 -4.15
C GLY A 33 -1.17 -6.44 -5.33
N GLY A 34 -1.51 -5.16 -5.17
CA GLY A 34 -2.25 -4.40 -6.18
C GLY A 34 -3.74 -4.74 -6.23
N PRO A 35 -4.48 -4.09 -7.14
CA PRO A 35 -5.88 -4.36 -7.42
C PRO A 35 -6.08 -5.73 -8.10
N PRO A 36 -7.33 -6.15 -8.34
CA PRO A 36 -7.61 -7.33 -9.16
C PRO A 36 -6.85 -7.31 -10.48
N SER A 37 -6.44 -8.51 -10.96
CA SER A 37 -5.68 -8.68 -12.21
C SER A 37 -4.21 -8.20 -12.15
N VAL A 38 -3.62 -8.07 -10.96
CA VAL A 38 -2.17 -7.82 -10.79
C VAL A 38 -1.43 -9.10 -10.42
N TYR A 39 -2.01 -9.94 -9.57
CA TYR A 39 -1.37 -11.17 -9.11
C TYR A 39 -0.91 -12.07 -10.27
N LYS A 40 -1.83 -12.47 -11.14
CA LYS A 40 -1.54 -13.44 -12.22
C LYS A 40 -0.53 -12.93 -13.25
N PRO A 41 -0.66 -11.71 -13.81
CA PRO A 41 0.26 -11.24 -14.85
C PRO A 41 1.58 -10.69 -14.32
N HIS A 42 1.64 -10.16 -13.10
CA HIS A 42 2.82 -9.42 -12.62
C HIS A 42 3.49 -10.04 -11.40
N LEU A 43 2.73 -10.39 -10.34
CA LEU A 43 3.33 -10.90 -9.10
C LEU A 43 3.70 -12.37 -9.20
N LYS A 44 2.79 -13.24 -9.67
CA LYS A 44 3.02 -14.70 -9.75
C LYS A 44 4.21 -15.06 -10.64
N PRO A 45 4.35 -14.53 -11.87
CA PRO A 45 5.54 -14.78 -12.70
C PRO A 45 6.82 -14.32 -12.01
N ARG A 46 6.79 -13.16 -11.32
CA ARG A 46 7.95 -12.66 -10.61
C ARG A 46 8.40 -13.57 -9.46
N LEU A 47 7.46 -14.12 -8.72
CA LEU A 47 7.76 -15.07 -7.65
C LEU A 47 8.39 -16.36 -8.21
N GLU A 48 7.92 -16.81 -9.38
CA GLU A 48 8.51 -17.95 -10.06
C GLU A 48 9.94 -17.68 -10.57
N GLU A 49 10.19 -16.51 -11.15
CA GLU A 49 11.55 -16.07 -11.52
C GLU A 49 12.49 -16.06 -10.32
N ILE A 50 12.03 -15.55 -9.16
CA ILE A 50 12.82 -15.53 -7.93
C ILE A 50 13.10 -16.96 -7.45
N ARG A 51 12.10 -17.85 -7.55
CA ARG A 51 12.24 -19.26 -7.20
C ARG A 51 13.33 -19.93 -8.04
N GLN A 52 13.27 -19.73 -9.36
CA GLN A 52 14.28 -20.25 -10.30
C GLN A 52 15.65 -19.66 -10.06
N ALA A 53 15.77 -18.34 -9.81
CA ALA A 53 17.04 -17.70 -9.50
C ALA A 53 17.66 -18.15 -8.17
N ARG A 54 16.82 -18.69 -7.25
CA ARG A 54 17.30 -19.31 -6.00
C ARG A 54 17.61 -20.81 -6.14
N GLU A 55 17.44 -21.37 -7.34
CA GLU A 55 17.71 -22.79 -7.64
C GLU A 55 16.98 -23.75 -6.65
N LEU A 56 15.73 -23.42 -6.32
CA LEU A 56 14.94 -24.26 -5.42
C LEU A 56 14.42 -25.51 -6.16
N ASP A 57 14.38 -26.64 -5.45
CA ASP A 57 13.75 -27.86 -5.96
C ASP A 57 12.29 -27.63 -6.35
N ASP A 58 11.78 -28.41 -7.33
CA ASP A 58 10.44 -28.24 -7.89
C ASP A 58 9.33 -28.27 -6.83
N ASP A 59 9.45 -29.09 -5.81
CA ASP A 59 8.48 -29.22 -4.72
C ASP A 59 8.78 -28.32 -3.51
N ALA A 60 9.89 -27.58 -3.52
CA ALA A 60 10.27 -26.71 -2.41
C ALA A 60 9.52 -25.37 -2.50
N PRO A 61 8.80 -24.95 -1.45
CA PRO A 61 8.15 -23.64 -1.46
C PRO A 61 9.16 -22.50 -1.40
N LEU A 62 8.94 -21.42 -2.16
CA LEU A 62 9.73 -20.21 -2.04
C LEU A 62 9.54 -19.60 -0.65
N PRO A 63 10.62 -19.41 0.16
CA PRO A 63 10.51 -18.76 1.46
C PRO A 63 10.20 -17.28 1.31
N VAL A 64 9.17 -16.82 2.01
CA VAL A 64 8.76 -15.42 2.16
C VAL A 64 8.79 -15.09 3.65
N ASP A 65 9.69 -14.20 4.07
CA ASP A 65 9.90 -13.88 5.48
C ASP A 65 8.71 -13.12 6.06
N PHE A 66 8.12 -12.23 5.28
CA PHE A 66 6.88 -11.56 5.64
C PHE A 66 6.04 -11.21 4.41
N LEU A 67 4.74 -11.19 4.61
CA LEU A 67 3.74 -10.61 3.74
C LEU A 67 3.15 -9.41 4.49
N MET A 68 3.23 -8.21 3.92
CA MET A 68 2.67 -7.00 4.51
C MET A 68 1.58 -6.45 3.61
N VAL A 69 0.41 -6.20 4.18
CA VAL A 69 -0.65 -5.43 3.54
C VAL A 69 -0.73 -4.09 4.26
N SER A 70 -0.41 -3.01 3.54
CA SER A 70 -0.32 -1.67 4.11
C SER A 70 -1.66 -1.21 4.66
N HIS A 71 -2.74 -1.44 3.93
CA HIS A 71 -4.13 -1.19 4.35
C HIS A 71 -5.11 -2.00 3.49
N ILE A 72 -6.41 -1.94 3.84
CA ILE A 72 -7.44 -2.83 3.29
C ILE A 72 -8.03 -2.37 1.96
N ASP A 73 -7.57 -1.27 1.37
CA ASP A 73 -8.13 -0.79 0.11
C ASP A 73 -7.83 -1.75 -1.05
N ASP A 74 -8.78 -1.81 -1.97
CA ASP A 74 -8.84 -2.71 -3.12
C ASP A 74 -7.55 -2.76 -3.93
N ASP A 75 -6.90 -1.64 -4.09
CA ASP A 75 -5.68 -1.46 -4.88
C ASP A 75 -4.39 -1.87 -4.16
N HIS A 76 -4.48 -2.39 -2.94
CA HIS A 76 -3.38 -2.96 -2.17
C HIS A 76 -3.59 -4.43 -1.82
N ILE A 77 -4.81 -4.81 -1.42
CA ILE A 77 -5.10 -6.12 -0.83
C ILE A 77 -5.44 -7.23 -1.85
N ASN A 78 -6.06 -6.90 -3.00
CA ASN A 78 -6.67 -7.93 -3.86
C ASN A 78 -5.69 -8.94 -4.43
N GLY A 79 -4.54 -8.51 -4.92
CA GLY A 79 -3.52 -9.45 -5.40
C GLY A 79 -3.02 -10.37 -4.31
N VAL A 80 -3.02 -9.91 -3.04
CA VAL A 80 -2.72 -10.77 -1.89
C VAL A 80 -3.83 -11.77 -1.64
N LEU A 81 -5.10 -11.38 -1.78
CA LEU A 81 -6.24 -12.30 -1.66
C LEU A 81 -6.26 -13.37 -2.76
N GLU A 82 -5.88 -13.00 -3.98
CA GLU A 82 -5.72 -13.99 -5.07
C GLU A 82 -4.60 -14.98 -4.73
N LEU A 83 -3.47 -14.51 -4.21
CA LEU A 83 -2.35 -15.33 -3.77
C LEU A 83 -2.76 -16.28 -2.62
N THR A 84 -3.38 -15.77 -1.56
CA THR A 84 -3.76 -16.59 -0.39
C THR A 84 -4.83 -17.59 -0.75
N LYS A 85 -5.77 -17.27 -1.63
CA LYS A 85 -6.76 -18.20 -2.18
C LYS A 85 -6.08 -19.37 -2.89
N GLU A 86 -5.14 -19.11 -3.80
CA GLU A 86 -4.40 -20.15 -4.50
C GLU A 86 -3.64 -21.08 -3.53
N LEU A 87 -2.98 -20.50 -2.52
CA LEU A 87 -2.29 -21.28 -1.49
C LEU A 87 -3.25 -22.14 -0.65
N LEU A 88 -4.45 -21.63 -0.33
CA LEU A 88 -5.47 -22.40 0.38
C LEU A 88 -6.02 -23.54 -0.46
N GLU A 89 -6.28 -23.33 -1.73
CA GLU A 89 -6.73 -24.36 -2.68
C GLU A 89 -5.69 -25.48 -2.78
N ALA A 90 -4.40 -25.15 -2.94
CA ALA A 90 -3.31 -26.12 -2.95
C ALA A 90 -3.24 -26.90 -1.62
N LYS A 91 -3.35 -26.21 -0.47
CA LYS A 91 -3.36 -26.86 0.84
C LYS A 91 -4.53 -27.84 1.02
N GLN A 92 -5.72 -27.46 0.56
CA GLN A 92 -6.92 -28.32 0.61
C GLN A 92 -6.79 -29.55 -0.29
N SER A 93 -6.20 -29.36 -1.47
CA SER A 93 -5.92 -30.44 -2.44
C SER A 93 -4.70 -31.29 -2.05
N LYS A 94 -4.01 -30.94 -0.96
CA LYS A 94 -2.75 -31.57 -0.50
C LYS A 94 -1.63 -31.51 -1.54
N GLU A 95 -1.64 -30.47 -2.35
CA GLU A 95 -0.58 -30.14 -3.31
C GLU A 95 0.55 -29.37 -2.61
N PRO A 96 1.79 -29.42 -3.14
CA PRO A 96 2.89 -28.59 -2.65
C PRO A 96 2.53 -27.09 -2.68
N LEU A 97 2.83 -26.38 -1.60
CA LEU A 97 2.62 -24.95 -1.57
C LEU A 97 3.71 -24.22 -2.38
N ALA A 98 3.34 -23.31 -3.26
CA ALA A 98 4.29 -22.50 -4.00
C ALA A 98 5.13 -21.58 -3.09
N LEU A 99 4.55 -21.11 -1.98
CA LEU A 99 5.19 -20.21 -1.04
C LEU A 99 5.10 -20.72 0.41
N LYS A 100 6.15 -20.43 1.20
CA LYS A 100 6.15 -20.58 2.66
C LYS A 100 6.26 -19.19 3.30
N ILE A 101 5.12 -18.63 3.69
CA ILE A 101 5.04 -17.31 4.32
C ILE A 101 5.23 -17.45 5.83
N ASN A 102 6.23 -16.74 6.41
CA ASN A 102 6.59 -16.86 7.82
C ASN A 102 5.76 -15.95 8.73
N GLY A 103 5.23 -14.83 8.22
CA GLY A 103 4.39 -13.91 8.98
C GLY A 103 3.57 -12.98 8.08
N LEU A 104 2.39 -12.61 8.57
CA LEU A 104 1.51 -11.63 7.93
C LEU A 104 1.50 -10.36 8.78
N TRP A 105 1.90 -9.23 8.21
CA TRP A 105 1.73 -7.90 8.79
C TRP A 105 0.47 -7.27 8.21
N HIS A 106 -0.53 -7.10 9.05
CA HIS A 106 -1.82 -6.55 8.65
C HIS A 106 -2.58 -6.04 9.85
N ASN A 107 -3.18 -4.87 9.74
CA ASN A 107 -4.15 -4.37 10.70
C ASN A 107 -5.54 -4.57 10.11
N SER A 108 -6.24 -5.63 10.50
CA SER A 108 -7.62 -5.83 10.07
C SER A 108 -8.53 -4.75 10.66
N PHE A 109 -9.61 -4.43 9.95
CA PHE A 109 -10.52 -3.36 10.35
C PHE A 109 -11.18 -3.62 11.72
N ASP A 110 -11.60 -4.84 11.98
CA ASP A 110 -12.20 -5.25 13.26
C ASP A 110 -11.20 -5.21 14.42
N ASP A 111 -9.93 -5.53 14.20
CA ASP A 111 -8.88 -5.36 15.21
C ASP A 111 -8.65 -3.87 15.53
N ILE A 112 -8.76 -3.00 14.51
CA ILE A 112 -8.63 -1.55 14.68
C ILE A 112 -9.79 -0.99 15.50
N ILE A 113 -11.02 -1.36 15.16
CA ILE A 113 -12.23 -0.82 15.81
C ILE A 113 -12.65 -1.58 17.06
N GLY A 114 -11.96 -2.67 17.44
CA GLY A 114 -12.23 -3.44 18.64
C GLY A 114 -13.63 -4.07 18.75
N ASN A 115 -14.41 -4.07 17.65
CA ASN A 115 -15.73 -4.67 17.58
C ASN A 115 -15.66 -6.11 17.08
N SER A 116 -16.60 -6.95 17.50
CA SER A 116 -16.61 -8.33 17.01
C SER A 116 -17.05 -8.36 15.52
N PRO A 117 -16.46 -9.26 14.70
CA PRO A 117 -16.90 -9.47 13.31
C PRO A 117 -18.40 -9.71 13.18
N LYS A 118 -19.01 -10.41 14.16
CA LYS A 118 -20.45 -10.67 14.19
C LYS A 118 -21.32 -9.42 14.35
N GLU A 119 -20.87 -8.46 15.15
CA GLU A 119 -21.59 -7.20 15.35
C GLU A 119 -21.51 -6.32 14.10
N LEU A 120 -20.36 -6.27 13.46
CA LEU A 120 -20.19 -5.60 12.17
C LEU A 120 -21.04 -6.23 11.10
N THR A 121 -20.94 -7.56 10.94
CA THR A 121 -21.75 -8.33 9.99
C THR A 121 -23.25 -8.09 10.21
N ALA A 122 -23.71 -8.16 11.45
CA ALA A 122 -25.13 -7.92 11.78
C ALA A 122 -25.57 -6.48 11.44
N ALA A 123 -24.73 -5.48 11.72
CA ALA A 123 -25.01 -4.08 11.40
C ALA A 123 -25.05 -3.83 9.88
N PHE A 124 -24.12 -4.43 9.14
CA PHE A 124 -24.11 -4.34 7.67
C PHE A 124 -25.28 -5.10 7.04
N THR A 125 -25.57 -6.33 7.48
CA THR A 125 -26.73 -7.10 7.00
C THR A 125 -28.04 -6.34 7.24
N ALA A 126 -28.21 -5.76 8.42
CA ALA A 126 -29.39 -4.97 8.74
C ALA A 126 -29.51 -3.69 7.90
N SER A 127 -28.40 -3.16 7.40
CA SER A 127 -28.35 -1.90 6.63
C SER A 127 -28.44 -2.11 5.12
N PHE A 128 -27.85 -3.20 4.61
CA PHE A 128 -27.63 -3.42 3.17
C PHE A 128 -28.12 -4.78 2.65
N GLY A 129 -28.62 -5.66 3.53
CA GLY A 129 -29.10 -7.01 3.17
C GLY A 129 -27.99 -8.07 3.20
N GLU A 130 -28.41 -9.36 3.16
CA GLU A 130 -27.49 -10.51 3.26
C GLU A 130 -26.53 -10.65 2.05
N ALA A 131 -26.97 -10.19 0.87
CA ALA A 131 -26.16 -10.28 -0.36
C ALA A 131 -24.87 -9.46 -0.29
N SER A 132 -24.84 -8.36 0.45
CA SER A 132 -23.64 -7.52 0.62
C SER A 132 -22.50 -8.16 1.42
N LEU A 133 -22.72 -9.35 1.98
CA LEU A 133 -21.78 -10.07 2.84
C LEU A 133 -21.40 -11.46 2.28
N SER A 134 -21.76 -11.75 1.02
CA SER A 134 -21.34 -12.99 0.37
C SER A 134 -19.82 -13.01 0.19
N ARG A 135 -19.21 -14.20 0.28
CA ARG A 135 -17.74 -14.40 0.10
C ARG A 135 -17.18 -13.92 -1.24
N ASP A 136 -18.04 -13.66 -2.20
CA ASP A 136 -17.79 -13.07 -3.51
C ASP A 136 -19.03 -12.23 -3.82
N PRO A 137 -19.11 -10.96 -3.33
CA PRO A 137 -20.23 -10.12 -3.68
C PRO A 137 -20.23 -9.96 -5.20
N ASP A 138 -21.32 -10.38 -5.85
CA ASP A 138 -21.51 -10.12 -7.26
C ASP A 138 -21.45 -8.59 -7.41
N PRO A 139 -20.64 -8.03 -8.36
CA PRO A 139 -20.68 -6.61 -8.64
C PRO A 139 -22.11 -6.06 -8.82
N ASP A 140 -23.06 -6.91 -9.24
CA ASP A 140 -24.47 -6.59 -9.37
C ASP A 140 -25.18 -6.45 -8.01
N ASP A 141 -24.72 -7.10 -6.94
CA ASP A 141 -25.28 -6.96 -5.58
C ASP A 141 -24.95 -5.59 -4.95
N LEU A 142 -23.92 -4.92 -5.45
CA LEU A 142 -23.53 -3.57 -5.06
C LEU A 142 -24.10 -2.50 -6.00
N ASN A 143 -24.79 -2.92 -7.08
CA ASN A 143 -25.46 -2.03 -8.01
C ASN A 143 -26.60 -1.26 -7.31
N GLY A 144 -26.49 0.07 -7.32
CA GLY A 144 -27.47 0.97 -6.69
C GLY A 144 -27.00 1.57 -5.37
N LEU A 145 -25.83 1.15 -4.85
CA LEU A 145 -25.15 1.86 -3.76
C LEU A 145 -24.29 3.01 -4.30
N ASP A 146 -24.10 4.01 -3.46
CA ASP A 146 -23.10 5.03 -3.72
C ASP A 146 -21.72 4.36 -3.91
N PRO A 147 -20.92 4.71 -4.95
CA PRO A 147 -19.64 4.06 -5.24
C PRO A 147 -18.66 4.06 -4.06
N ASP A 148 -18.66 5.12 -3.24
CA ASP A 148 -17.77 5.21 -2.08
C ASP A 148 -18.24 4.26 -0.97
N VAL A 149 -19.55 4.09 -0.82
CA VAL A 149 -20.15 3.10 0.10
C VAL A 149 -19.80 1.68 -0.33
N ALA A 150 -19.95 1.36 -1.61
CA ALA A 150 -19.60 0.06 -2.15
C ALA A 150 -18.10 -0.24 -1.93
N LYS A 151 -17.22 0.75 -2.12
CA LYS A 151 -15.78 0.63 -1.88
C LYS A 151 -15.45 0.25 -0.43
N VAL A 152 -16.06 0.92 0.56
CA VAL A 152 -15.80 0.63 1.99
C VAL A 152 -16.29 -0.76 2.37
N LEU A 153 -17.49 -1.14 1.93
CA LEU A 153 -18.03 -2.47 2.21
C LEU A 153 -17.11 -3.57 1.66
N SER A 154 -16.66 -3.39 0.42
CA SER A 154 -15.70 -4.28 -0.22
C SER A 154 -14.40 -4.37 0.57
N SER A 155 -13.82 -3.25 0.97
CA SER A 155 -12.54 -3.20 1.70
C SER A 155 -12.63 -3.89 3.06
N VAL A 156 -13.74 -3.73 3.79
CA VAL A 156 -13.94 -4.41 5.08
C VAL A 156 -14.03 -5.93 4.91
N ASP A 157 -14.81 -6.40 3.92
CA ASP A 157 -14.92 -7.82 3.61
C ASP A 157 -13.55 -8.41 3.20
N GLN A 158 -12.82 -7.72 2.36
CA GLN A 158 -11.47 -8.13 1.95
C GLN A 158 -10.51 -8.26 3.13
N GLY A 159 -10.57 -7.35 4.10
CA GLY A 159 -9.78 -7.45 5.34
C GLY A 159 -10.14 -8.69 6.16
N PHE A 160 -11.42 -9.04 6.26
CA PHE A 160 -11.86 -10.27 6.91
C PHE A 160 -11.40 -11.52 6.18
N ARG A 161 -11.51 -11.53 4.85
CA ARG A 161 -11.04 -12.65 4.01
C ARG A 161 -9.55 -12.87 4.21
N LEU A 162 -8.72 -11.84 4.16
CA LEU A 162 -7.27 -11.98 4.37
C LEU A 162 -6.94 -12.58 5.74
N ARG A 163 -7.64 -12.15 6.79
CA ARG A 163 -7.46 -12.71 8.12
C ARG A 163 -7.85 -14.19 8.17
N ASP A 164 -8.98 -14.55 7.58
CA ASP A 164 -9.47 -15.93 7.56
C ASP A 164 -8.58 -16.83 6.69
N ASP A 165 -8.09 -16.34 5.56
CA ASP A 165 -7.09 -17.01 4.74
C ASP A 165 -5.78 -17.20 5.52
N GLY A 166 -5.32 -16.19 6.23
CA GLY A 166 -4.16 -16.27 7.11
C GLY A 166 -4.30 -17.35 8.17
N ARG A 167 -5.47 -17.46 8.81
CA ARG A 167 -5.80 -18.55 9.77
C ARG A 167 -5.82 -19.89 9.08
N GLY A 168 -6.48 -20.01 7.93
CA GLY A 168 -6.55 -21.23 7.13
C GLY A 168 -5.17 -21.73 6.71
N LEU A 169 -4.27 -20.84 6.34
CA LEU A 169 -2.88 -21.15 6.00
C LEU A 169 -2.00 -21.40 7.24
N GLY A 170 -2.43 -20.97 8.43
CA GLY A 170 -1.65 -21.05 9.67
C GLY A 170 -0.59 -19.95 9.77
N LEU A 171 -0.82 -18.82 9.13
CA LEU A 171 0.11 -17.68 9.18
C LEU A 171 0.08 -17.00 10.56
N ARG A 172 1.23 -16.58 11.02
CA ARG A 172 1.35 -15.75 12.24
C ARG A 172 1.06 -14.30 11.90
N VAL A 173 -0.07 -13.77 12.39
CA VAL A 173 -0.43 -12.36 12.20
C VAL A 173 0.35 -11.50 13.18
N ASN A 174 0.98 -10.44 12.69
CA ASN A 174 1.74 -9.44 13.45
C ASN A 174 2.67 -10.08 14.50
N PRO A 175 3.53 -11.05 14.13
CA PRO A 175 4.26 -11.86 15.10
C PRO A 175 5.17 -11.04 16.00
N GLN A 176 5.74 -9.94 15.52
CA GLN A 176 6.59 -9.04 16.30
C GLN A 176 5.79 -8.16 17.28
N PHE A 177 4.46 -8.17 17.17
CA PHE A 177 3.52 -7.43 18.04
C PHE A 177 2.65 -8.36 18.88
N ALA A 178 3.03 -9.64 18.98
CA ALA A 178 2.27 -10.68 19.69
C ALA A 178 0.81 -10.80 19.21
N GLY A 179 0.58 -10.68 17.91
CA GLY A 179 -0.73 -10.73 17.29
C GLY A 179 -1.59 -9.47 17.45
N LYS A 180 -1.03 -8.39 18.03
CA LYS A 180 -1.74 -7.11 18.20
C LYS A 180 -1.50 -6.20 17.02
N LEU A 181 -2.20 -5.06 17.00
CA LEU A 181 -2.03 -4.03 15.98
C LEU A 181 -0.58 -3.57 15.85
N VAL A 182 -0.16 -3.40 14.61
CA VAL A 182 1.09 -2.74 14.24
C VAL A 182 0.88 -1.24 14.37
N LEU A 183 1.46 -0.63 15.40
CA LEU A 183 1.32 0.79 15.70
C LEU A 183 2.66 1.44 15.94
N ALA A 184 2.81 2.67 15.43
CA ALA A 184 3.92 3.54 15.80
C ALA A 184 3.86 3.92 17.28
N ARG A 185 5.00 3.92 17.95
CA ARG A 185 5.12 4.23 19.39
C ARG A 185 6.24 5.21 19.62
N ALA A 186 6.08 6.10 20.61
CA ALA A 186 7.12 7.01 21.01
C ALA A 186 8.43 6.26 21.33
N LYS A 187 9.55 6.74 20.77
CA LYS A 187 10.85 6.09 20.86
C LYS A 187 10.81 4.64 20.36
N GLY A 188 10.04 4.41 19.28
CA GLY A 188 9.86 3.08 18.68
C GLY A 188 11.20 2.36 18.49
N LYS A 189 11.26 1.10 18.94
CA LYS A 189 12.46 0.28 18.76
C LYS A 189 12.49 -0.26 17.34
N LYS A 190 13.68 -0.39 16.80
CA LYS A 190 13.89 -1.16 15.56
C LYS A 190 13.49 -2.61 15.82
N ILE A 191 12.72 -3.15 14.89
CA ILE A 191 12.24 -4.52 14.88
C ILE A 191 13.18 -5.30 13.98
N ASP A 192 13.87 -6.27 14.54
CA ASP A 192 14.73 -7.17 13.77
C ASP A 192 13.86 -8.09 12.90
N MET A 193 14.07 -8.02 11.60
CA MET A 193 13.40 -8.85 10.58
C MET A 193 14.27 -10.02 10.12
N GLY A 194 15.46 -10.16 10.69
CA GLY A 194 16.44 -11.18 10.30
C GLY A 194 17.35 -10.77 9.14
N ASN A 195 18.44 -11.47 8.99
CA ASN A 195 19.40 -11.30 7.89
C ASN A 195 19.90 -9.86 7.67
N GLY A 196 19.94 -9.05 8.75
CA GLY A 196 20.42 -7.68 8.74
C GLY A 196 19.39 -6.63 8.33
N LEU A 197 18.12 -7.01 8.14
CA LEU A 197 17.00 -6.08 7.94
C LEU A 197 16.38 -5.70 9.29
N SER A 198 16.06 -4.44 9.45
CA SER A 198 15.27 -3.94 10.58
C SER A 198 14.17 -2.99 10.09
N PHE A 199 13.03 -3.00 10.81
CA PHE A 199 11.91 -2.10 10.56
C PHE A 199 11.71 -1.15 11.73
N THR A 200 11.38 0.11 11.41
CA THR A 200 10.82 1.08 12.35
C THR A 200 9.41 1.44 11.89
N VAL A 201 8.40 1.18 12.72
CA VAL A 201 7.00 1.52 12.40
C VAL A 201 6.77 3.00 12.67
N LEU A 202 6.30 3.72 11.67
CA LEU A 202 6.02 5.15 11.69
C LEU A 202 4.51 5.47 11.67
N GLY A 203 3.68 4.52 11.25
CA GLY A 203 2.24 4.61 11.18
C GLY A 203 1.55 3.24 11.11
N PRO A 204 0.25 3.18 11.43
CA PRO A 204 -0.54 4.24 12.02
C PRO A 204 -0.17 4.52 13.48
N MET A 205 -0.55 5.67 14.00
CA MET A 205 -0.42 6.03 15.41
C MET A 205 -1.74 5.79 16.15
N ASN A 206 -1.68 5.72 17.48
CA ASN A 206 -2.89 5.47 18.28
C ASN A 206 -4.02 6.51 18.08
N PRO A 207 -3.76 7.83 17.91
CA PRO A 207 -4.82 8.79 17.64
C PRO A 207 -5.62 8.52 16.36
N GLU A 208 -4.99 8.06 15.27
CA GLU A 208 -5.66 7.70 14.01
C GLU A 208 -6.59 6.49 14.23
N VAL A 209 -6.11 5.47 14.93
CA VAL A 209 -6.90 4.29 15.27
C VAL A 209 -8.11 4.65 16.14
N VAL A 210 -7.93 5.52 17.16
CA VAL A 210 -9.03 6.02 18.00
C VAL A 210 -10.03 6.86 17.18
N ALA A 211 -9.54 7.69 16.27
CA ALA A 211 -10.40 8.49 15.39
C ALA A 211 -11.24 7.58 14.46
N LEU A 212 -10.63 6.51 13.93
CA LEU A 212 -11.31 5.50 13.13
C LEU A 212 -12.39 4.77 13.92
N GLN A 213 -12.06 4.31 15.15
CA GLN A 213 -13.02 3.70 16.06
C GLN A 213 -14.22 4.62 16.30
N LYS A 214 -13.96 5.89 16.66
CA LYS A 214 -15.02 6.87 16.91
C LYS A 214 -15.92 7.11 15.69
N ALA A 215 -15.33 7.27 14.51
CA ALA A 215 -16.09 7.48 13.28
C ALA A 215 -17.00 6.27 12.98
N HIS A 216 -16.49 5.05 13.20
CA HIS A 216 -17.24 3.82 13.06
C HIS A 216 -18.40 3.73 14.09
N ASP A 217 -18.15 4.03 15.37
CA ASP A 217 -19.18 4.02 16.42
C ASP A 217 -20.28 5.05 16.14
N ASP A 218 -19.91 6.23 15.64
CA ASP A 218 -20.86 7.27 15.24
C ASP A 218 -21.68 6.85 14.02
N PHE A 219 -21.06 6.10 13.09
CA PHE A 219 -21.78 5.49 11.97
C PHE A 219 -22.80 4.45 12.46
N LEU A 220 -22.41 3.51 13.32
CA LEU A 220 -23.33 2.49 13.86
C LEU A 220 -24.51 3.12 14.61
N LYS A 221 -24.28 4.15 15.42
CA LYS A 221 -25.34 4.88 16.14
C LYS A 221 -26.31 5.59 15.18
N LYS A 222 -25.83 6.11 14.05
CA LYS A 222 -26.66 6.74 13.03
C LYS A 222 -27.43 5.71 12.21
N ALA A 223 -26.80 4.59 11.85
CA ALA A 223 -27.42 3.47 11.13
C ALA A 223 -28.57 2.86 11.95
N ALA A 224 -28.38 2.64 13.24
CA ALA A 224 -29.42 2.10 14.15
C ALA A 224 -30.65 3.02 14.30
N LYS A 225 -30.53 4.31 13.96
CA LYS A 225 -31.63 5.28 14.16
C LYS A 225 -32.55 5.52 12.96
N LYS A 226 -32.16 5.22 11.69
CA LYS A 226 -33.00 5.42 10.49
C LYS A 226 -32.46 4.72 9.24
N GLY A 227 -33.22 3.83 8.61
CA GLY A 227 -32.88 3.03 7.42
C GLY A 227 -32.56 3.75 6.09
N LYS A 228 -32.74 5.06 5.95
CA LYS A 228 -32.39 5.84 4.74
C LYS A 228 -31.28 6.89 4.95
N LYS A 229 -30.80 7.07 6.19
CA LYS A 229 -29.67 7.99 6.49
C LYS A 229 -28.34 7.27 6.57
N THR A 230 -28.31 5.99 6.26
CA THR A 230 -27.15 5.12 6.38
C THR A 230 -26.13 5.41 5.28
N GLU A 231 -26.59 5.64 4.05
CA GLU A 231 -25.73 5.99 2.90
C GLU A 231 -24.96 7.29 3.13
N ALA A 232 -25.64 8.36 3.58
CA ALA A 232 -24.98 9.63 3.87
C ALA A 232 -24.00 9.54 5.05
N ALA A 233 -24.26 8.65 6.02
CA ALA A 233 -23.38 8.43 7.16
C ALA A 233 -22.15 7.59 6.78
N LEU A 234 -22.32 6.65 5.85
CA LEU A 234 -21.24 5.83 5.32
C LEU A 234 -20.39 6.64 4.33
N ALA A 235 -21.00 7.44 3.44
CA ALA A 235 -20.30 8.39 2.59
C ALA A 235 -19.45 9.38 3.43
N ALA A 236 -19.98 9.89 4.54
CA ALA A 236 -19.22 10.73 5.47
C ALA A 236 -18.09 9.97 6.20
N PHE A 237 -18.22 8.66 6.37
CA PHE A 237 -17.16 7.80 6.92
C PHE A 237 -16.05 7.56 5.89
N THR A 238 -16.41 7.42 4.60
CA THR A 238 -15.46 7.26 3.48
C THR A 238 -14.74 8.57 3.15
N ASP A 239 -15.45 9.70 3.23
CA ASP A 239 -14.92 11.03 2.89
C ASP A 239 -13.77 11.48 3.83
N THR A 240 -13.62 10.85 4.98
CA THR A 240 -12.54 11.16 5.95
C THR A 240 -11.19 10.48 5.65
N SER A 241 -11.01 9.83 4.51
CA SER A 241 -9.79 9.07 4.15
C SER A 241 -9.36 8.06 5.24
N VAL A 242 -10.33 7.50 5.93
CA VAL A 242 -10.13 6.71 7.14
C VAL A 242 -9.32 5.42 6.89
N PRO A 243 -9.53 4.66 5.80
CA PRO A 243 -8.65 3.54 5.48
C PRO A 243 -7.19 3.96 5.31
N ASN A 244 -6.93 5.08 4.64
CA ASN A 244 -5.59 5.59 4.39
C ASN A 244 -4.87 6.03 5.68
N LEU A 245 -5.62 6.52 6.70
CA LEU A 245 -5.07 6.85 8.01
C LEU A 245 -4.59 5.60 8.77
N SER A 246 -5.07 4.41 8.40
CA SER A 246 -4.65 3.13 9.00
C SER A 246 -3.48 2.47 8.28
N SER A 247 -2.94 3.07 7.23
CA SER A 247 -1.81 2.54 6.46
C SER A 247 -0.60 2.26 7.33
N LEU A 248 -0.04 1.06 7.17
CA LEU A 248 1.24 0.71 7.76
C LEU A 248 2.35 1.51 7.06
N VAL A 249 3.01 2.36 7.82
CA VAL A 249 4.17 3.12 7.37
C VAL A 249 5.41 2.55 8.04
N VAL A 250 6.38 2.13 7.24
CA VAL A 250 7.57 1.44 7.73
C VAL A 250 8.83 2.03 7.12
N LEU A 251 9.81 2.36 7.96
CA LEU A 251 11.18 2.59 7.55
C LEU A 251 11.94 1.28 7.62
N ALA A 252 12.31 0.73 6.47
CA ALA A 252 13.13 -0.45 6.33
C ALA A 252 14.60 -0.05 6.23
N GLU A 253 15.46 -0.69 7.03
CA GLU A 253 16.88 -0.36 7.10
C GLU A 253 17.72 -1.63 7.01
N ALA A 254 18.75 -1.62 6.13
CA ALA A 254 19.76 -2.65 6.04
C ALA A 254 21.14 -2.01 5.81
N GLY A 255 22.10 -2.34 6.66
CA GLY A 255 23.37 -1.63 6.69
C GLY A 255 23.16 -0.14 7.01
N LYS A 256 23.58 0.73 6.07
CA LYS A 256 23.34 2.20 6.16
C LYS A 256 22.23 2.69 5.23
N LYS A 257 21.56 1.79 4.55
CA LYS A 257 20.55 2.10 3.54
C LYS A 257 19.14 2.06 4.12
N ARG A 258 18.26 2.92 3.59
CA ARG A 258 16.93 3.17 4.10
C ARG A 258 15.89 3.20 2.97
N ILE A 259 14.80 2.48 3.14
CA ILE A 259 13.62 2.54 2.28
C ILE A 259 12.42 2.95 3.12
N LEU A 260 11.74 4.01 2.73
CA LEU A 260 10.50 4.45 3.36
C LEU A 260 9.30 3.96 2.56
N LEU A 261 8.57 3.00 3.14
CA LEU A 261 7.33 2.42 2.62
C LEU A 261 6.16 3.12 3.27
N THR A 262 5.32 3.78 2.50
CA THR A 262 4.32 4.73 3.01
C THR A 262 2.89 4.23 2.89
N GLY A 263 2.62 3.21 2.06
CA GLY A 263 1.26 2.90 1.64
C GLY A 263 0.57 4.17 1.13
N ASP A 264 -0.66 4.38 1.57
CA ASP A 264 -1.47 5.55 1.23
C ASP A 264 -1.61 6.56 2.37
N ALA A 265 -0.71 6.46 3.37
CA ALA A 265 -0.69 7.38 4.49
C ALA A 265 -0.52 8.84 4.03
N ARG A 266 -1.07 9.76 4.82
CA ARG A 266 -0.89 11.20 4.59
C ARG A 266 0.52 11.63 4.99
N GLY A 267 1.11 12.54 4.21
CA GLY A 267 2.45 13.06 4.43
C GLY A 267 2.63 13.73 5.79
N ASP A 268 1.62 14.49 6.27
CA ASP A 268 1.64 15.09 7.60
C ASP A 268 1.73 14.02 8.71
N LYS A 269 1.04 12.89 8.54
CA LYS A 269 1.06 11.77 9.49
C LYS A 269 2.38 10.98 9.44
N ILE A 270 2.98 10.87 8.27
CA ILE A 270 4.32 10.29 8.13
C ILE A 270 5.35 11.16 8.86
N LEU A 271 5.27 12.49 8.72
CA LEU A 271 6.14 13.42 9.44
C LEU A 271 5.92 13.35 10.96
N GLU A 272 4.67 13.32 11.43
CA GLU A 272 4.34 13.10 12.85
C GLU A 272 4.91 11.77 13.38
N GLY A 273 4.82 10.70 12.60
CA GLY A 273 5.39 9.39 12.95
C GLY A 273 6.91 9.41 13.07
N LEU A 274 7.60 10.08 12.14
CA LEU A 274 9.06 10.29 12.21
C LEU A 274 9.46 11.12 13.45
N GLU A 275 8.67 12.13 13.80
CA GLU A 275 8.87 12.91 15.03
C GLU A 275 8.57 12.08 16.28
N LEU A 276 7.54 11.24 16.26
CA LEU A 276 7.15 10.38 17.38
C LEU A 276 8.27 9.40 17.74
N VAL A 277 8.89 8.79 16.73
CA VAL A 277 9.99 7.84 16.96
C VAL A 277 11.34 8.51 17.17
N GLY A 278 11.43 9.84 16.98
CA GLY A 278 12.64 10.63 17.22
C GLY A 278 13.63 10.67 16.06
N LEU A 279 13.20 10.34 14.84
CA LEU A 279 13.98 10.47 13.60
C LEU A 279 13.93 11.89 13.03
N LEU A 280 12.90 12.66 13.37
CA LEU A 280 12.80 14.09 13.13
C LEU A 280 12.57 14.82 14.45
N LYS A 281 13.00 16.07 14.51
CA LYS A 281 12.66 16.97 15.63
C LYS A 281 11.31 17.63 15.36
N LYS A 282 10.58 17.97 16.44
CA LYS A 282 9.32 18.73 16.37
C LYS A 282 9.58 20.25 16.15
N ASP A 283 10.45 20.58 15.22
CA ASP A 283 10.87 21.96 14.93
C ASP A 283 10.39 22.46 13.55
N GLY A 284 9.73 21.57 12.78
CA GLY A 284 9.28 21.85 11.41
C GLY A 284 10.41 22.05 10.40
N LYS A 285 11.67 21.91 10.80
CA LYS A 285 12.85 22.26 9.98
C LYS A 285 13.80 21.08 9.77
N SER A 286 13.90 20.17 10.75
CA SER A 286 14.76 19.01 10.65
C SER A 286 14.36 18.12 9.48
N THR A 287 15.36 17.53 8.83
CA THR A 287 15.21 16.69 7.64
C THR A 287 15.70 15.29 7.92
N ILE A 288 15.19 14.33 7.16
CA ILE A 288 15.68 12.96 7.09
C ILE A 288 15.95 12.63 5.62
N HIS A 289 17.04 11.91 5.39
CA HIS A 289 17.34 11.34 4.08
C HIS A 289 17.06 9.84 4.10
N VAL A 290 16.43 9.33 3.04
CA VAL A 290 16.23 7.92 2.76
C VAL A 290 16.77 7.61 1.35
N ASP A 291 17.22 6.39 1.10
CA ASP A 291 17.70 6.04 -0.23
C ASP A 291 16.52 5.86 -1.20
N VAL A 292 15.41 5.27 -0.72
CA VAL A 292 14.17 5.15 -1.51
C VAL A 292 12.98 5.67 -0.72
N LEU A 293 12.18 6.52 -1.35
CA LEU A 293 10.87 6.92 -0.89
C LEU A 293 9.79 6.40 -1.85
N LYS A 294 8.96 5.44 -1.39
CA LYS A 294 7.69 5.17 -2.06
C LYS A 294 6.77 6.35 -1.76
N CYS A 295 6.39 7.10 -2.79
CA CYS A 295 5.56 8.30 -2.62
C CYS A 295 4.16 7.92 -2.11
N PRO A 296 3.64 8.64 -1.09
CA PRO A 296 2.35 8.32 -0.49
C PRO A 296 1.21 8.36 -1.50
N HIS A 297 0.27 7.42 -1.37
CA HIS A 297 -0.97 7.36 -2.14
C HIS A 297 -0.74 7.57 -3.65
N HIS A 298 0.24 6.84 -4.19
CA HIS A 298 0.61 6.83 -5.61
C HIS A 298 0.97 8.24 -6.18
N GLY A 299 1.26 9.22 -5.31
CA GLY A 299 1.53 10.60 -5.69
C GLY A 299 0.27 11.46 -5.80
N SER A 300 -0.75 11.22 -4.98
CA SER A 300 -1.90 12.11 -4.83
C SER A 300 -1.50 13.43 -4.17
N ASP A 301 -1.94 14.55 -4.74
CA ASP A 301 -1.69 15.90 -4.20
C ASP A 301 -2.48 16.20 -2.91
N ARG A 302 -3.52 15.40 -2.62
CA ARG A 302 -4.29 15.49 -1.38
C ARG A 302 -3.56 14.91 -0.18
N ASN A 303 -2.56 14.06 -0.42
CA ASN A 303 -1.86 13.31 0.63
C ASN A 303 -0.50 13.90 0.98
N VAL A 304 0.05 14.80 0.16
CA VAL A 304 1.35 15.42 0.38
C VAL A 304 1.28 16.94 0.19
N ASP A 305 2.21 17.64 0.83
CA ASP A 305 2.42 19.07 0.67
C ASP A 305 3.93 19.37 0.43
N PRO A 306 4.32 20.59 0.08
CA PRO A 306 5.73 20.92 -0.11
C PRO A 306 6.62 20.62 1.10
N ILE A 307 6.08 20.74 2.34
CA ILE A 307 6.82 20.46 3.57
C ILE A 307 7.27 18.99 3.64
N PHE A 308 6.46 18.09 3.12
CA PHE A 308 6.79 16.66 3.05
C PHE A 308 8.09 16.43 2.27
N PHE A 309 8.19 16.94 1.04
CA PHE A 309 9.40 16.82 0.21
C PHE A 309 10.58 17.65 0.73
N ARG A 310 10.32 18.73 1.44
CA ARG A 310 11.37 19.52 2.09
C ARG A 310 12.01 18.77 3.25
N ARG A 311 11.21 18.05 4.03
CA ARG A 311 11.66 17.35 5.24
C ARG A 311 12.13 15.91 5.00
N ILE A 312 11.64 15.26 3.96
CA ILE A 312 12.05 13.92 3.56
C ILE A 312 12.70 13.98 2.20
N THR A 313 14.02 13.76 2.16
CA THR A 313 14.79 13.73 0.92
C THR A 313 15.08 12.28 0.53
N ALA A 314 15.19 12.00 -0.78
CA ALA A 314 15.50 10.66 -1.24
C ALA A 314 16.40 10.68 -2.49
N ASP A 315 17.16 9.59 -2.69
CA ASP A 315 17.89 9.34 -3.94
C ASP A 315 16.95 8.79 -5.02
N HIS A 316 15.90 8.06 -4.61
CA HIS A 316 14.90 7.45 -5.49
C HIS A 316 13.50 7.73 -4.99
N TYR A 317 12.66 8.35 -5.83
CA TYR A 317 11.24 8.57 -5.59
C TYR A 317 10.43 7.61 -6.46
N VAL A 318 9.62 6.74 -5.84
CA VAL A 318 8.79 5.76 -6.54
C VAL A 318 7.34 6.21 -6.55
N PHE A 319 6.80 6.45 -7.74
CA PHE A 319 5.40 6.77 -7.98
C PHE A 319 4.74 5.57 -8.66
N SER A 320 4.04 4.77 -7.89
CA SER A 320 3.20 3.69 -8.41
C SER A 320 1.86 4.26 -8.85
N GLY A 321 1.38 3.85 -10.01
CA GLY A 321 0.09 4.32 -10.53
C GLY A 321 0.09 4.49 -12.04
N ASN A 322 -1.03 4.09 -12.66
CA ASN A 322 -1.22 4.13 -14.10
C ASN A 322 -2.05 5.33 -14.59
N GLY A 323 -2.38 6.27 -13.71
CA GLY A 323 -3.23 7.42 -14.05
C GLY A 323 -4.69 7.29 -13.60
N GLN A 324 -5.15 6.10 -13.25
CA GLN A 324 -6.45 5.90 -12.63
C GLN A 324 -6.53 6.66 -11.30
N HIS A 325 -7.69 7.18 -10.95
CA HIS A 325 -7.91 8.12 -9.84
C HIS A 325 -7.06 9.41 -9.91
N GLY A 326 -6.43 9.70 -11.06
CA GLY A 326 -5.61 10.89 -11.27
C GLY A 326 -4.13 10.74 -10.92
N ASN A 327 -3.71 9.62 -10.29
CA ASN A 327 -2.36 9.44 -9.74
C ASN A 327 -1.38 8.77 -10.73
N PRO A 328 -0.10 9.19 -10.75
CA PRO A 328 0.46 10.33 -10.01
C PRO A 328 -0.04 11.68 -10.53
N GLU A 329 -0.29 12.62 -9.61
CA GLU A 329 -0.76 13.95 -9.97
C GLU A 329 0.37 14.89 -10.37
N ARG A 330 0.09 15.74 -11.37
CA ARG A 330 1.04 16.79 -11.81
C ARG A 330 1.44 17.72 -10.67
N ALA A 331 0.48 18.04 -9.78
CA ALA A 331 0.74 18.94 -8.66
C ALA A 331 1.77 18.33 -7.69
N THR A 332 1.72 17.04 -7.42
CA THR A 332 2.70 16.35 -6.58
C THR A 332 4.10 16.37 -7.19
N LEU A 333 4.22 16.12 -8.50
CA LEU A 333 5.50 16.23 -9.21
C LEU A 333 6.02 17.66 -9.24
N GLN A 334 5.13 18.67 -9.31
CA GLN A 334 5.51 20.07 -9.19
C GLN A 334 6.05 20.40 -7.79
N MET A 335 5.40 19.91 -6.71
CA MET A 335 5.91 20.07 -5.35
C MET A 335 7.31 19.45 -5.18
N LEU A 336 7.54 18.26 -5.75
CA LEU A 336 8.86 17.62 -5.75
C LEU A 336 9.89 18.47 -6.50
N LEU A 337 9.54 18.98 -7.70
CA LEU A 337 10.41 19.85 -8.49
C LEU A 337 10.74 21.14 -7.72
N ASP A 338 9.74 21.80 -7.12
CA ASP A 338 9.92 23.05 -6.41
C ASP A 338 10.82 22.92 -5.18
N GLU A 339 10.73 21.79 -4.48
CA GLU A 339 11.50 21.57 -3.24
C GLU A 339 12.88 20.95 -3.48
N ARG A 340 13.04 20.16 -4.58
CA ARG A 340 14.24 19.34 -4.82
C ARG A 340 14.88 19.54 -6.21
N GLY A 341 14.36 20.46 -7.03
CA GLY A 341 14.61 20.60 -8.48
C GLY A 341 16.01 20.30 -8.99
N ASP A 342 17.04 20.93 -8.42
CA ASP A 342 18.42 20.84 -8.92
C ASP A 342 19.24 19.70 -8.28
N GLU A 343 18.67 18.99 -7.29
CA GLU A 343 19.37 17.90 -6.63
C GLU A 343 19.45 16.64 -7.50
N ASP A 344 20.40 15.77 -7.21
CA ASP A 344 20.57 14.52 -7.92
C ASP A 344 19.69 13.44 -7.30
N TYR A 345 18.72 12.92 -8.08
CA TYR A 345 17.82 11.83 -7.69
C TYR A 345 17.15 11.24 -8.93
N THR A 346 16.51 10.08 -8.75
CA THR A 346 15.77 9.37 -9.80
C THR A 346 14.27 9.32 -9.44
N ILE A 347 13.42 9.52 -10.44
CA ILE A 347 11.97 9.35 -10.33
C ILE A 347 11.59 8.07 -11.08
N HIS A 348 11.00 7.11 -10.37
CA HIS A 348 10.51 5.88 -10.95
C HIS A 348 9.00 5.99 -11.15
N LEU A 349 8.56 5.95 -12.40
CA LEU A 349 7.14 5.84 -12.76
C LEU A 349 6.84 4.40 -13.16
N THR A 350 5.80 3.80 -12.61
CA THR A 350 5.44 2.41 -12.91
C THR A 350 4.80 2.22 -14.29
N TYR A 351 4.40 3.31 -14.95
CA TYR A 351 3.82 3.28 -16.30
C TYR A 351 4.40 4.38 -17.19
N PRO A 352 4.38 4.21 -18.52
CA PRO A 352 4.71 5.26 -19.47
C PRO A 352 3.83 6.51 -19.29
N ILE A 353 4.42 7.68 -19.52
CA ILE A 353 3.75 8.96 -19.29
C ILE A 353 2.50 9.13 -20.13
N ASP A 354 2.51 8.65 -21.36
CA ASP A 354 1.38 8.68 -22.28
C ASP A 354 0.23 7.78 -21.81
N GLU A 355 0.53 6.58 -21.30
CA GLU A 355 -0.46 5.69 -20.69
C GLU A 355 -1.09 6.35 -19.45
N ILE A 356 -0.28 6.93 -18.58
CA ILE A 356 -0.76 7.67 -17.40
C ILE A 356 -1.69 8.81 -17.80
N ASP A 357 -1.31 9.60 -18.82
CA ASP A 357 -2.13 10.73 -19.25
C ASP A 357 -3.45 10.30 -19.92
N VAL A 358 -3.49 9.14 -20.59
CA VAL A 358 -4.72 8.56 -21.15
C VAL A 358 -5.71 8.23 -20.03
N GLU A 359 -5.26 7.53 -19.00
CA GLU A 359 -6.11 7.15 -17.85
C GLU A 359 -6.54 8.38 -17.04
N ARG A 360 -5.65 9.33 -16.77
CA ARG A 360 -5.97 10.60 -16.08
C ARG A 360 -7.03 11.41 -16.82
N LYS A 361 -6.94 11.45 -18.15
CA LYS A 361 -7.94 12.10 -19.01
C LYS A 361 -9.30 11.38 -18.94
N ALA A 362 -9.30 10.05 -18.94
CA ALA A 362 -10.50 9.25 -18.81
C ALA A 362 -11.18 9.48 -17.43
N GLU A 363 -10.38 9.55 -16.37
CA GLU A 363 -10.86 9.82 -15.01
C GLU A 363 -11.45 11.23 -14.88
N ALA A 364 -10.78 12.25 -15.41
CA ALA A 364 -11.32 13.61 -15.46
C ALA A 364 -12.69 13.67 -16.16
N LYS A 365 -12.82 12.96 -17.30
CA LYS A 365 -14.10 12.87 -18.04
C LYS A 365 -15.18 12.18 -17.20
N LYS A 366 -14.85 11.10 -16.49
CA LYS A 366 -15.79 10.36 -15.63
C LYS A 366 -16.36 11.26 -14.53
N HIS A 367 -15.55 12.17 -13.99
CA HIS A 367 -15.96 13.15 -12.99
C HIS A 367 -16.50 14.48 -13.58
N GLY A 368 -16.79 14.54 -14.88
CA GLY A 368 -17.31 15.73 -15.53
C GLY A 368 -16.35 16.93 -15.57
N GLN A 369 -15.05 16.67 -15.37
CA GLN A 369 -14.02 17.70 -15.38
C GLN A 369 -13.50 17.95 -16.80
N SER A 370 -13.17 19.19 -17.10
CA SER A 370 -12.50 19.52 -18.37
C SER A 370 -11.04 19.07 -18.35
N TRP A 371 -10.55 18.57 -19.48
CA TRP A 371 -9.14 18.21 -19.64
C TRP A 371 -8.41 19.18 -20.57
N SER A 372 -7.32 19.73 -20.08
CA SER A 372 -6.39 20.54 -20.87
C SER A 372 -5.02 19.89 -20.87
N VAL A 373 -4.56 19.43 -22.04
CA VAL A 373 -3.22 18.82 -22.18
C VAL A 373 -2.14 19.73 -21.57
N LYS A 374 -2.14 21.02 -21.93
CA LYS A 374 -1.14 21.98 -21.46
C LYS A 374 -1.12 22.13 -19.94
N LYS A 375 -2.28 22.06 -19.26
CA LYS A 375 -2.39 22.34 -17.83
C LYS A 375 -2.34 21.08 -16.97
N GLN A 376 -2.77 19.92 -17.51
CA GLN A 376 -3.05 18.74 -16.71
C GLN A 376 -2.18 17.54 -17.10
N SER A 377 -1.70 17.43 -18.37
CA SER A 377 -0.90 16.27 -18.74
C SER A 377 0.48 16.27 -18.10
N LEU A 378 0.98 15.09 -17.78
CA LEU A 378 2.37 14.87 -17.36
C LEU A 378 3.33 15.07 -18.54
N ALA A 379 2.93 14.68 -19.74
CA ALA A 379 3.73 14.87 -20.95
C ALA A 379 4.06 16.36 -21.17
N SER A 380 3.06 17.27 -21.02
CA SER A 380 3.33 18.72 -21.10
C SER A 380 4.20 19.19 -19.94
N PHE A 381 3.99 18.71 -18.73
CA PHE A 381 4.79 19.06 -17.57
C PHE A 381 6.28 18.74 -17.76
N PHE A 382 6.57 17.52 -18.21
CA PHE A 382 7.95 17.08 -18.45
C PHE A 382 8.58 17.76 -19.69
N ALA A 383 7.79 18.09 -20.71
CA ALA A 383 8.27 18.85 -21.85
C ALA A 383 8.72 20.28 -21.46
N ASP A 384 7.99 20.92 -20.53
CA ASP A 384 8.32 22.24 -19.99
C ASP A 384 9.50 22.19 -19.01
N ASN A 385 9.75 21.04 -18.37
CA ASN A 385 10.77 20.83 -17.32
C ASN A 385 11.79 19.77 -17.75
N LYS A 386 12.55 20.03 -18.82
CA LYS A 386 13.44 19.05 -19.46
C LYS A 386 14.53 18.47 -18.54
N ALA A 387 15.08 19.25 -17.63
CA ALA A 387 16.08 18.80 -16.67
C ALA A 387 15.45 17.79 -15.68
N PHE A 388 14.25 18.05 -15.20
CA PHE A 388 13.48 17.18 -14.35
C PHE A 388 13.05 15.89 -15.07
N ALA A 389 12.66 16.00 -16.33
CA ALA A 389 12.29 14.85 -17.18
C ALA A 389 13.44 13.83 -17.34
N LYS A 390 14.70 14.29 -17.33
CA LYS A 390 15.87 13.40 -17.43
C LYS A 390 16.07 12.52 -16.21
N LYS A 391 15.44 12.85 -15.08
CA LYS A 391 15.48 12.08 -13.83
C LYS A 391 14.48 10.92 -13.83
N VAL A 392 13.61 10.83 -14.84
CA VAL A 392 12.52 9.84 -14.91
C VAL A 392 13.03 8.54 -15.52
N VAL A 393 12.75 7.45 -14.82
CA VAL A 393 12.90 6.06 -15.30
C VAL A 393 11.53 5.41 -15.26
N ILE A 394 11.16 4.74 -16.33
CA ILE A 394 9.89 4.02 -16.45
C ILE A 394 10.13 2.54 -16.12
N VAL A 395 9.25 1.96 -15.30
CA VAL A 395 9.27 0.53 -15.00
C VAL A 395 8.91 -0.24 -16.28
N ASP A 396 9.81 -1.10 -16.73
CA ASP A 396 9.53 -2.02 -17.84
C ASP A 396 8.57 -3.11 -17.37
N GLU A 397 7.63 -3.52 -18.23
CA GLU A 397 6.71 -4.61 -17.93
C GLU A 397 7.39 -5.97 -18.03
N ALA A 398 8.30 -6.12 -18.99
CA ALA A 398 8.95 -7.38 -19.32
C ALA A 398 10.11 -7.72 -18.37
N GLU A 399 10.71 -6.72 -17.73
CA GLU A 399 11.91 -6.91 -16.90
C GLU A 399 11.65 -6.54 -15.44
N PRO A 400 12.33 -7.19 -14.49
CA PRO A 400 12.29 -6.79 -13.09
C PRO A 400 12.86 -5.38 -12.90
N HIS A 401 12.10 -4.51 -12.22
CA HIS A 401 12.57 -3.17 -11.91
C HIS A 401 13.18 -3.12 -10.51
N LEU A 402 14.49 -3.27 -10.45
CA LEU A 402 15.25 -3.40 -9.22
C LEU A 402 15.95 -2.09 -8.86
N ILE A 403 15.64 -1.52 -7.70
CA ILE A 403 16.38 -0.40 -7.11
C ILE A 403 17.35 -1.00 -6.11
N ASN A 404 18.57 -1.22 -6.56
CA ASN A 404 19.66 -1.85 -5.79
C ASN A 404 20.36 -0.80 -4.93
N LEU A 405 20.34 -0.96 -3.61
CA LEU A 405 20.95 -0.03 -2.66
C LEU A 405 22.26 -0.56 -2.08
N LEU A 406 22.39 -1.87 -1.96
CA LEU A 406 23.61 -2.55 -1.57
C LEU A 406 23.92 -3.59 -2.63
N ASP A 407 25.13 -3.50 -3.17
CA ASP A 407 25.64 -4.44 -4.17
C ASP A 407 26.09 -5.73 -3.51
N GLU A 408 25.49 -6.80 -3.93
CA GLU A 408 25.93 -8.19 -4.07
C GLU A 408 24.70 -9.07 -4.25
N MET A 409 24.20 -9.03 -5.43
CA MET A 409 23.43 -10.20 -5.91
C MET A 409 24.36 -11.15 -6.63
#